data_b7de46c6831f32c6c23313d5947abd92
#
_entry.id   b7de46c6831f32c6c23313d5947abd92
#
_cell.length_a   1.000
_cell.length_b   1.000
_cell.length_c   1.000
_cell.angle_alpha   90.00
_cell.angle_beta   90.00
_cell.angle_gamma   90.00
#
_symmetry.space_group_name_H-M   'P 1'
#
loop_
_entity.id
_entity.type
_entity.pdbx_description
1 polymer ?
#
loop_
_entity_poly.entity_id
_entity_poly.type
_entity_poly.pdbx_seq_one_letter_code
_entity_poly.pdbx_strand_id
1 'polypeptide(L)'
;MIASERGEVGLAAGLALLRDGASAMDAVEAAIRIVESNEADHFVGVGGLPNLLGEVELDASIMDGATRRAGAVGAVKGFPHPISIARAVCEQLPQHLLLVGAGAERFADEVGIERGETLTDEALQMWRDGLSPAGLERAGGLQGSGEVAYRQQALGRLRAMSPPDAPWGTVNVIGLDAAGNMAGGVSTSGYPWKYPGRVGDSALIGSGNYCDNSVGGAACTGRGELAIRGNTARSVLQGLAAGHDPVKACCEALAETLAMPDQFRAPLQALCLTPDGRHGGAATRAGSTYGVMTASDHDFRILERGQI
;
A
#
# COMPACT_ATOMS: atom_id res chain seq x y z
N MET A 1 -4.75 -15.17 -7.37
CA MET A 1 -4.48 -13.83 -6.80
C MET A 1 -4.34 -13.89 -5.29
N ILE A 2 -3.55 -13.05 -4.73
CA ILE A 2 -3.47 -12.83 -3.27
C ILE A 2 -3.59 -11.34 -2.96
N ALA A 3 -4.07 -11.01 -1.76
CA ALA A 3 -4.19 -9.62 -1.30
C ALA A 3 -3.83 -9.49 0.18
N SER A 4 -3.36 -8.31 0.59
CA SER A 4 -3.21 -7.97 2.00
C SER A 4 -4.56 -7.96 2.72
N GLU A 5 -4.54 -7.97 4.04
CA GLU A 5 -5.71 -7.75 4.88
C GLU A 5 -6.52 -6.54 4.36
N ARG A 6 -7.84 -6.67 4.22
CA ARG A 6 -8.82 -5.75 3.61
C ARG A 6 -8.78 -5.67 2.08
N GLY A 7 -7.72 -6.13 1.43
CA GLY A 7 -7.65 -6.21 -0.03
C GLY A 7 -8.44 -7.38 -0.61
N GLU A 8 -8.85 -8.33 0.22
CA GLU A 8 -9.61 -9.51 -0.18
C GLU A 8 -10.94 -9.17 -0.86
N VAL A 9 -11.57 -8.06 -0.49
CA VAL A 9 -12.83 -7.60 -1.10
C VAL A 9 -12.71 -7.31 -2.60
N GLY A 10 -11.50 -7.01 -3.07
CA GLY A 10 -11.22 -6.77 -4.49
C GLY A 10 -10.91 -8.05 -5.29
N LEU A 11 -10.57 -9.16 -4.62
CA LEU A 11 -10.10 -10.37 -5.30
C LEU A 11 -11.11 -10.95 -6.29
N ALA A 12 -12.40 -10.90 -5.94
CA ALA A 12 -13.46 -11.42 -6.82
C ALA A 12 -13.53 -10.67 -8.16
N ALA A 13 -13.43 -9.33 -8.13
CA ALA A 13 -13.42 -8.50 -9.34
C ALA A 13 -12.19 -8.77 -10.21
N GLY A 14 -10.99 -8.81 -9.61
CA GLY A 14 -9.76 -9.13 -10.33
C GLY A 14 -9.79 -10.54 -10.91
N LEU A 15 -10.29 -11.53 -10.16
CA LEU A 15 -10.35 -12.91 -10.64
C LEU A 15 -11.37 -13.09 -11.76
N ALA A 16 -12.47 -12.35 -11.77
CA ALA A 16 -13.42 -12.37 -12.89
C ALA A 16 -12.73 -11.98 -14.20
N LEU A 17 -11.93 -10.92 -14.18
CA LEU A 17 -11.13 -10.50 -15.35
C LEU A 17 -10.13 -11.57 -15.79
N LEU A 18 -9.42 -12.22 -14.86
CA LEU A 18 -8.50 -13.31 -15.20
C LEU A 18 -9.21 -14.50 -15.81
N ARG A 19 -10.43 -14.84 -15.36
CA ARG A 19 -11.25 -15.91 -15.94
C ARG A 19 -11.70 -15.58 -17.36
N ASP A 20 -11.92 -14.30 -17.66
CA ASP A 20 -12.27 -13.80 -18.98
C ASP A 20 -11.02 -13.60 -19.88
N GLY A 21 -9.83 -13.96 -19.40
CA GLY A 21 -8.58 -13.93 -20.18
C GLY A 21 -7.86 -12.57 -20.17
N ALA A 22 -8.23 -11.66 -19.29
CA ALA A 22 -7.52 -10.40 -19.10
C ALA A 22 -6.13 -10.61 -18.47
N SER A 23 -5.26 -9.61 -18.58
CA SER A 23 -3.90 -9.66 -18.04
C SER A 23 -3.89 -9.56 -16.50
N ALA A 24 -2.77 -10.01 -15.90
CA ALA A 24 -2.54 -9.82 -14.47
C ALA A 24 -2.56 -8.34 -14.07
N MET A 25 -2.12 -7.43 -14.94
CA MET A 25 -2.16 -5.97 -14.72
C MET A 25 -3.61 -5.46 -14.61
N ASP A 26 -4.51 -5.91 -15.51
CA ASP A 26 -5.92 -5.54 -15.48
C ASP A 26 -6.60 -6.02 -14.20
N ALA A 27 -6.32 -7.25 -13.82
CA ALA A 27 -6.89 -7.87 -12.64
C ALA A 27 -6.42 -7.20 -11.32
N VAL A 28 -5.14 -6.86 -11.24
CA VAL A 28 -4.56 -6.18 -10.07
C VAL A 28 -5.11 -4.77 -9.93
N GLU A 29 -5.17 -4.01 -11.01
CA GLU A 29 -5.78 -2.67 -11.00
C GLU A 29 -7.24 -2.73 -10.57
N ALA A 30 -8.04 -3.60 -11.21
CA ALA A 30 -9.46 -3.71 -10.89
C ALA A 30 -9.70 -4.11 -9.42
N ALA A 31 -8.91 -5.04 -8.88
CA ALA A 31 -9.01 -5.43 -7.48
C ALA A 31 -8.69 -4.28 -6.53
N ILE A 32 -7.63 -3.51 -6.81
CA ILE A 32 -7.24 -2.36 -5.98
C ILE A 32 -8.28 -1.24 -6.06
N ARG A 33 -8.83 -0.96 -7.24
CA ARG A 33 -9.89 0.06 -7.42
C ARG A 33 -11.13 -0.20 -6.56
N ILE A 34 -11.50 -1.47 -6.35
CA ILE A 34 -12.60 -1.83 -5.43
C ILE A 34 -12.31 -1.36 -4.00
N VAL A 35 -11.07 -1.55 -3.54
CA VAL A 35 -10.65 -1.11 -2.21
C VAL A 35 -10.54 0.42 -2.14
N GLU A 36 -10.01 1.06 -3.17
CA GLU A 36 -9.93 2.53 -3.27
C GLU A 36 -11.30 3.22 -3.27
N SER A 37 -12.34 2.53 -3.73
CA SER A 37 -13.73 3.01 -3.70
C SER A 37 -14.47 2.68 -2.39
N ASN A 38 -13.86 1.92 -1.49
CA ASN A 38 -14.50 1.50 -0.23
C ASN A 38 -14.34 2.59 0.84
N GLU A 39 -15.33 3.46 0.97
CA GLU A 39 -15.32 4.57 1.93
C GLU A 39 -15.15 4.15 3.39
N ALA A 40 -15.45 2.89 3.74
CA ALA A 40 -15.24 2.34 5.07
C ALA A 40 -13.77 1.94 5.34
N ASP A 41 -12.90 1.96 4.32
CA ASP A 41 -11.45 1.76 4.50
C ASP A 41 -10.76 3.12 4.61
N HIS A 42 -10.43 3.53 5.85
CA HIS A 42 -9.82 4.84 6.11
C HIS A 42 -8.31 4.91 5.82
N PHE A 43 -7.75 3.94 5.09
CA PHE A 43 -6.30 3.87 4.79
C PHE A 43 -5.99 3.81 3.30
N VAL A 44 -7.01 3.71 2.44
CA VAL A 44 -6.87 3.56 0.99
C VAL A 44 -7.95 4.38 0.28
N GLY A 45 -7.59 5.14 -0.75
CA GLY A 45 -8.56 5.78 -1.65
C GLY A 45 -9.53 6.75 -0.98
N VAL A 46 -10.80 6.64 -1.34
CA VAL A 46 -11.90 7.44 -0.79
C VAL A 46 -12.13 7.11 0.69
N GLY A 47 -12.24 8.13 1.52
CA GLY A 47 -12.34 7.95 2.98
C GLY A 47 -11.00 7.77 3.67
N GLY A 48 -9.90 7.80 2.94
CA GLY A 48 -8.55 7.79 3.51
C GLY A 48 -8.32 8.94 4.49
N LEU A 49 -7.68 8.64 5.63
CA LEU A 49 -7.45 9.65 6.67
C LEU A 49 -6.47 10.72 6.19
N PRO A 50 -6.80 12.02 6.39
CA PRO A 50 -6.03 13.14 5.88
C PRO A 50 -4.65 13.31 6.52
N ASN A 51 -3.83 14.10 5.84
CA ASN A 51 -2.58 14.65 6.34
C ASN A 51 -2.81 15.69 7.45
N LEU A 52 -1.76 16.33 7.96
CA LEU A 52 -1.87 17.35 9.02
C LEU A 52 -2.69 18.59 8.64
N LEU A 53 -2.87 18.85 7.34
CA LEU A 53 -3.65 19.98 6.86
C LEU A 53 -5.11 19.63 6.57
N GLY A 54 -5.51 18.37 6.76
CA GLY A 54 -6.87 17.92 6.46
C GLY A 54 -7.07 17.54 4.99
N GLU A 55 -5.99 17.30 4.24
CA GLU A 55 -6.02 16.91 2.84
C GLU A 55 -5.71 15.42 2.69
N VAL A 56 -6.51 14.69 1.92
CA VAL A 56 -6.21 13.29 1.55
C VAL A 56 -5.16 13.29 0.45
N GLU A 57 -4.02 12.69 0.73
CA GLU A 57 -2.93 12.45 -0.21
C GLU A 57 -2.73 10.95 -0.38
N LEU A 58 -2.75 10.49 -1.63
CA LEU A 58 -2.73 9.08 -1.99
C LEU A 58 -1.42 8.70 -2.69
N ASP A 59 -0.94 7.49 -2.39
CA ASP A 59 0.25 6.89 -3.01
C ASP A 59 -0.15 5.55 -3.64
N ALA A 60 0.38 5.23 -4.82
CA ALA A 60 0.18 3.93 -5.46
C ALA A 60 1.35 3.54 -6.35
N SER A 61 1.52 2.25 -6.56
CA SER A 61 2.39 1.70 -7.60
C SER A 61 1.84 0.41 -8.18
N ILE A 62 2.20 0.14 -9.44
CA ILE A 62 1.92 -1.12 -10.11
C ILE A 62 3.13 -1.54 -10.93
N MET A 63 3.39 -2.86 -11.00
CA MET A 63 4.54 -3.41 -11.71
C MET A 63 4.14 -4.65 -12.51
N ASP A 64 4.53 -4.67 -13.77
CA ASP A 64 4.44 -5.82 -14.67
C ASP A 64 5.64 -6.74 -14.49
N GLY A 65 5.40 -7.98 -14.10
CA GLY A 65 6.45 -8.97 -13.85
C GLY A 65 7.15 -9.47 -15.11
N ALA A 66 6.49 -9.41 -16.27
CA ALA A 66 7.07 -9.89 -17.53
C ALA A 66 8.17 -8.96 -18.03
N THR A 67 7.93 -7.67 -17.99
CA THR A 67 8.87 -6.65 -18.48
C THR A 67 9.65 -5.96 -17.37
N ARG A 68 9.19 -6.10 -16.13
CA ARG A 68 9.61 -5.34 -14.95
C ARG A 68 9.42 -3.83 -15.09
N ARG A 69 8.57 -3.40 -16.03
CA ARG A 69 8.12 -2.02 -16.09
C ARG A 69 7.18 -1.74 -14.93
N ALA A 70 7.27 -0.53 -14.42
CA ALA A 70 6.44 -0.09 -13.32
C ALA A 70 6.02 1.36 -13.49
N GLY A 71 4.94 1.73 -12.85
CA GLY A 71 4.52 3.10 -12.68
C GLY A 71 4.11 3.34 -11.24
N ALA A 72 4.34 4.55 -10.78
CA ALA A 72 4.04 4.94 -9.41
C ALA A 72 3.61 6.41 -9.33
N VAL A 73 2.80 6.70 -8.32
CA VAL A 73 2.43 8.06 -7.96
C VAL A 73 2.47 8.25 -6.45
N GLY A 74 2.81 9.46 -6.01
CA GLY A 74 2.84 9.81 -4.59
C GLY A 74 2.24 11.17 -4.33
N ALA A 75 1.65 11.33 -3.14
CA ALA A 75 1.02 12.55 -2.66
C ALA A 75 0.00 13.16 -3.64
N VAL A 76 -0.81 12.31 -4.28
CA VAL A 76 -1.85 12.70 -5.25
C VAL A 76 -3.12 13.12 -4.51
N LYS A 77 -3.74 14.22 -4.93
CA LYS A 77 -4.99 14.74 -4.38
C LYS A 77 -6.09 14.82 -5.43
N GLY A 78 -7.35 14.56 -5.01
CA GLY A 78 -8.52 14.74 -5.86
C GLY A 78 -8.68 13.68 -6.96
N PHE A 79 -8.09 12.51 -6.80
CA PHE A 79 -8.26 11.35 -7.67
C PHE A 79 -8.51 10.10 -6.84
N PRO A 80 -9.73 9.53 -6.87
CA PRO A 80 -10.10 8.35 -6.09
C PRO A 80 -9.24 7.12 -6.37
N HIS A 81 -8.72 6.99 -7.59
CA HIS A 81 -8.01 5.79 -8.05
C HIS A 81 -6.55 6.07 -8.44
N PRO A 82 -5.66 6.31 -7.47
CA PRO A 82 -4.23 6.52 -7.74
C PRO A 82 -3.56 5.32 -8.43
N ILE A 83 -4.08 4.09 -8.26
CA ILE A 83 -3.55 2.91 -8.96
C ILE A 83 -3.70 3.03 -10.48
N SER A 84 -4.79 3.65 -10.97
CA SER A 84 -4.99 3.87 -12.40
C SER A 84 -4.02 4.92 -12.96
N ILE A 85 -3.68 5.94 -12.17
CA ILE A 85 -2.66 6.91 -12.56
C ILE A 85 -1.28 6.22 -12.61
N ALA A 86 -0.94 5.40 -11.61
CA ALA A 86 0.29 4.63 -11.59
C ALA A 86 0.39 3.71 -12.82
N ARG A 87 -0.70 3.05 -13.21
CA ARG A 87 -0.77 2.24 -14.42
C ARG A 87 -0.54 3.08 -15.68
N ALA A 88 -1.19 4.23 -15.81
CA ALA A 88 -0.99 5.13 -16.94
C ALA A 88 0.47 5.61 -17.05
N VAL A 89 1.15 5.90 -15.92
CA VAL A 89 2.59 6.19 -15.89
C VAL A 89 3.38 5.02 -16.46
N CYS A 90 3.11 3.79 -16.03
CA CYS A 90 3.78 2.58 -16.52
C CYS A 90 3.63 2.41 -18.05
N GLU A 91 2.45 2.66 -18.59
CA GLU A 91 2.12 2.37 -19.98
C GLU A 91 2.45 3.52 -20.93
N GLN A 92 2.18 4.77 -20.54
CA GLN A 92 2.23 5.94 -21.41
C GLN A 92 3.49 6.79 -21.23
N LEU A 93 4.19 6.65 -20.09
CA LEU A 93 5.44 7.37 -19.83
C LEU A 93 6.61 6.39 -19.59
N PRO A 94 7.03 5.60 -20.61
CA PRO A 94 8.00 4.51 -20.43
C PRO A 94 9.38 4.98 -19.96
N GLN A 95 9.68 6.27 -20.02
CA GLN A 95 10.94 6.88 -19.56
C GLN A 95 10.88 7.33 -18.09
N HIS A 96 9.68 7.28 -17.47
CA HIS A 96 9.46 7.69 -16.10
C HIS A 96 8.92 6.50 -15.30
N LEU A 97 9.16 6.54 -14.01
CA LEU A 97 8.65 5.52 -13.10
C LEU A 97 7.73 6.12 -12.05
N LEU A 98 8.05 7.29 -11.53
CA LEU A 98 7.34 7.92 -10.41
C LEU A 98 7.04 9.39 -10.72
N LEU A 99 5.77 9.77 -10.61
CA LEU A 99 5.31 11.15 -10.57
C LEU A 99 4.75 11.48 -9.18
N VAL A 100 4.88 12.73 -8.72
CA VAL A 100 4.42 13.14 -7.40
C VAL A 100 3.63 14.44 -7.42
N GLY A 101 2.66 14.56 -6.49
CA GLY A 101 1.89 15.77 -6.24
C GLY A 101 1.28 16.37 -7.52
N ALA A 102 1.37 17.68 -7.67
CA ALA A 102 0.77 18.42 -8.80
C ALA A 102 1.22 17.91 -10.19
N GLY A 103 2.43 17.32 -10.30
CA GLY A 103 2.87 16.72 -11.54
C GLY A 103 2.11 15.45 -11.90
N ALA A 104 1.84 14.61 -10.91
CA ALA A 104 1.02 13.40 -11.08
C ALA A 104 -0.45 13.76 -11.36
N GLU A 105 -0.98 14.75 -10.66
CA GLU A 105 -2.36 15.24 -10.84
C GLU A 105 -2.56 15.81 -12.26
N ARG A 106 -1.62 16.62 -12.73
CA ARG A 106 -1.62 17.15 -14.11
C ARG A 106 -1.60 16.03 -15.14
N PHE A 107 -0.73 15.04 -14.98
CA PHE A 107 -0.67 13.91 -15.89
C PHE A 107 -1.98 13.12 -15.89
N ALA A 108 -2.60 12.91 -14.73
CA ALA A 108 -3.89 12.25 -14.61
C ALA A 108 -5.00 12.98 -15.41
N ASP A 109 -5.04 14.31 -15.33
CA ASP A 109 -5.96 15.11 -16.16
C ASP A 109 -5.67 14.95 -17.67
N GLU A 110 -4.39 14.98 -18.05
CA GLU A 110 -3.96 14.88 -19.47
C GLU A 110 -4.35 13.53 -20.09
N VAL A 111 -4.34 12.44 -19.29
CA VAL A 111 -4.74 11.09 -19.76
C VAL A 111 -6.21 10.77 -19.49
N GLY A 112 -6.99 11.72 -18.99
CA GLY A 112 -8.44 11.60 -18.82
C GLY A 112 -8.88 10.74 -17.63
N ILE A 113 -8.06 10.61 -16.59
CA ILE A 113 -8.48 9.95 -15.35
C ILE A 113 -9.41 10.89 -14.59
N GLU A 114 -10.52 10.35 -14.12
CA GLU A 114 -11.58 11.10 -13.48
C GLU A 114 -11.15 11.64 -12.11
N ARG A 115 -11.38 12.94 -11.90
CA ARG A 115 -11.27 13.57 -10.58
C ARG A 115 -12.48 13.23 -9.72
N GLY A 116 -12.28 13.20 -8.41
CA GLY A 116 -13.37 12.98 -7.46
C GLY A 116 -12.99 13.36 -6.04
N GLU A 117 -14.01 13.49 -5.20
CA GLU A 117 -13.81 13.72 -3.78
C GLU A 117 -13.21 12.48 -3.13
N THR A 118 -12.19 12.70 -2.31
CA THR A 118 -11.51 11.63 -1.57
C THR A 118 -11.72 11.72 -0.07
N LEU A 119 -12.13 12.89 0.44
CA LEU A 119 -12.41 13.12 1.86
C LEU A 119 -13.89 12.90 2.14
N THR A 120 -14.21 11.95 3.00
CA THR A 120 -15.59 11.75 3.50
C THR A 120 -15.81 12.48 4.82
N ASP A 121 -17.09 12.73 5.16
CA ASP A 121 -17.46 13.36 6.43
C ASP A 121 -16.98 12.52 7.64
N GLU A 122 -17.02 11.21 7.54
CA GLU A 122 -16.54 10.29 8.57
C GLU A 122 -15.02 10.41 8.76
N ALA A 123 -14.24 10.36 7.67
CA ALA A 123 -12.79 10.55 7.73
C ALA A 123 -12.41 11.92 8.29
N LEU A 124 -13.15 12.99 7.91
CA LEU A 124 -12.95 14.33 8.45
C LEU A 124 -13.25 14.40 9.95
N GLN A 125 -14.31 13.72 10.41
CA GLN A 125 -14.63 13.66 11.83
C GLN A 125 -13.56 12.91 12.62
N MET A 126 -13.12 11.74 12.15
CA MET A 126 -12.03 10.97 12.77
C MET A 126 -10.73 11.79 12.85
N TRP A 127 -10.41 12.55 11.79
CA TRP A 127 -9.26 13.44 11.74
C TRP A 127 -9.35 14.55 12.81
N ARG A 128 -10.53 15.19 12.95
CA ARG A 128 -10.79 16.22 13.97
C ARG A 128 -10.69 15.67 15.39
N ASP A 129 -11.26 14.49 15.64
CA ASP A 129 -11.23 13.83 16.93
C ASP A 129 -9.80 13.48 17.36
N GLY A 130 -9.00 13.02 16.42
CA GLY A 130 -7.58 12.84 16.64
C GLY A 130 -6.83 14.15 16.97
N LEU A 131 -7.30 15.32 16.52
CA LEU A 131 -6.76 16.65 16.83
C LEU A 131 -7.36 17.28 18.10
N SER A 132 -8.37 16.67 18.72
CA SER A 132 -8.99 17.15 19.94
C SER A 132 -7.99 17.22 21.10
N PRO A 133 -8.23 18.06 22.14
CA PRO A 133 -7.38 18.10 23.34
C PRO A 133 -7.16 16.72 23.96
N ALA A 134 -8.22 15.89 24.03
CA ALA A 134 -8.11 14.51 24.54
C ALA A 134 -7.31 13.59 23.58
N GLY A 135 -7.36 13.81 22.28
CA GLY A 135 -6.52 13.14 21.31
C GLY A 135 -5.06 13.60 21.40
N LEU A 136 -4.86 14.89 21.66
CA LEU A 136 -3.54 15.51 21.89
C LEU A 136 -2.91 15.04 23.20
N GLU A 137 -3.68 14.91 24.28
CA GLU A 137 -3.19 14.37 25.56
C GLU A 137 -2.75 12.91 25.41
N ARG A 138 -3.51 12.08 24.70
CA ARG A 138 -3.12 10.70 24.38
C ARG A 138 -1.82 10.62 23.57
N ALA A 139 -1.54 11.65 22.75
CA ALA A 139 -0.32 11.75 21.95
C ALA A 139 0.83 12.50 22.64
N GLY A 140 0.75 12.79 23.95
CA GLY A 140 1.84 13.42 24.72
C GLY A 140 1.82 14.94 24.76
N GLY A 141 0.67 15.57 24.56
CA GLY A 141 0.31 16.98 24.76
C GLY A 141 1.33 18.07 24.45
N LEU A 142 0.96 19.02 23.59
CA LEU A 142 1.68 20.31 23.44
C LEU A 142 0.68 21.44 23.51
N GLN A 143 0.98 22.46 24.30
CA GLN A 143 0.15 23.67 24.45
C GLN A 143 0.79 24.85 23.70
N GLY A 144 -0.01 25.61 22.95
CA GLY A 144 0.42 26.85 22.30
C GLY A 144 -0.62 27.35 21.29
N SER A 145 -0.64 28.65 21.01
CA SER A 145 -1.53 29.30 20.05
C SER A 145 -0.76 29.91 18.88
N GLY A 146 -1.29 29.77 17.66
CA GLY A 146 -0.75 30.32 16.42
C GLY A 146 -0.07 29.33 15.48
N GLU A 147 0.27 29.76 14.26
CA GLU A 147 0.80 28.90 13.17
C GLU A 147 2.12 28.19 13.56
N VAL A 148 2.98 28.86 14.32
CA VAL A 148 4.24 28.27 14.79
C VAL A 148 3.96 27.18 15.83
N ALA A 149 3.01 27.41 16.72
CA ALA A 149 2.56 26.43 17.70
C ALA A 149 1.89 25.23 17.00
N TYR A 150 1.10 25.46 15.98
CA TYR A 150 0.51 24.41 15.15
C TYR A 150 1.58 23.53 14.49
N ARG A 151 2.61 24.14 13.87
CA ARG A 151 3.75 23.41 13.29
C ARG A 151 4.55 22.63 14.33
N GLN A 152 4.78 23.21 15.50
CA GLN A 152 5.45 22.52 16.60
C GLN A 152 4.61 21.38 17.16
N GLN A 153 3.29 21.56 17.25
CA GLN A 153 2.34 20.52 17.64
C GLN A 153 2.29 19.41 16.61
N ALA A 154 2.26 19.74 15.31
CA ALA A 154 2.31 18.81 14.22
C ALA A 154 3.59 17.95 14.25
N LEU A 155 4.74 18.59 14.43
CA LEU A 155 6.04 17.90 14.57
C LEU A 155 6.12 17.10 15.89
N GLY A 156 5.56 17.63 16.97
CA GLY A 156 5.44 16.95 18.26
C GLY A 156 4.57 15.68 18.13
N ARG A 157 3.46 15.76 17.40
CA ARG A 157 2.60 14.62 17.09
C ARG A 157 3.29 13.57 16.24
N LEU A 158 3.95 13.97 15.16
CA LEU A 158 4.74 13.04 14.36
C LEU A 158 5.78 12.31 15.21
N ARG A 159 6.36 12.98 16.20
CA ARG A 159 7.29 12.38 17.18
C ARG A 159 6.59 11.50 18.22
N ALA A 160 5.39 11.88 18.66
CA ALA A 160 4.59 11.16 19.66
C ALA A 160 3.72 10.06 19.03
N MET A 161 3.45 10.09 17.74
CA MET A 161 2.81 9.01 16.98
C MET A 161 3.78 7.85 16.79
N SER A 162 4.24 7.32 17.92
CA SER A 162 4.76 5.97 18.02
C SER A 162 3.56 5.05 18.22
N PRO A 163 3.07 4.38 17.23
CA PRO A 163 1.90 3.58 17.43
C PRO A 163 2.23 2.12 17.65
N PRO A 164 2.05 1.61 18.84
CA PRO A 164 1.66 0.20 18.93
C PRO A 164 0.23 -0.01 18.44
N ASP A 165 -0.63 1.02 18.53
CA ASP A 165 -2.08 0.89 18.40
C ASP A 165 -2.72 1.76 17.29
N ALA A 166 -1.94 2.50 16.49
CA ALA A 166 -2.52 3.22 15.36
C ALA A 166 -2.95 2.23 14.27
N PRO A 167 -4.15 2.38 13.73
CA PRO A 167 -4.57 1.59 12.60
C PRO A 167 -3.69 1.94 11.39
N TRP A 168 -3.10 0.95 10.78
CA TRP A 168 -2.31 1.05 9.55
C TRP A 168 -3.04 0.29 8.45
N GLY A 169 -3.05 0.83 7.27
CA GLY A 169 -3.65 0.13 6.14
C GLY A 169 -2.96 0.49 4.84
N THR A 170 -2.82 -0.50 4.01
CA THR A 170 -2.33 -0.43 2.64
C THR A 170 -2.92 -1.64 1.94
N VAL A 171 -3.52 -1.45 0.79
CA VAL A 171 -3.91 -2.58 -0.04
C VAL A 171 -2.73 -3.00 -0.90
N ASN A 172 -2.46 -4.30 -0.90
CA ASN A 172 -1.52 -4.95 -1.82
C ASN A 172 -2.27 -6.05 -2.54
N VAL A 173 -2.09 -6.16 -3.85
CA VAL A 173 -2.63 -7.27 -4.66
C VAL A 173 -1.54 -7.79 -5.57
N ILE A 174 -1.39 -9.11 -5.62
CA ILE A 174 -0.51 -9.80 -6.58
C ILE A 174 -1.36 -10.79 -7.38
N GLY A 175 -1.30 -10.68 -8.69
CA GLY A 175 -2.01 -11.52 -9.64
C GLY A 175 -1.07 -12.37 -10.48
N LEU A 176 -1.57 -13.53 -10.92
CA LEU A 176 -0.95 -14.43 -11.90
C LEU A 176 -2.03 -14.79 -12.91
N ASP A 177 -1.81 -14.48 -14.18
CA ASP A 177 -2.75 -14.78 -15.27
C ASP A 177 -2.54 -16.17 -15.89
N ALA A 178 -3.43 -16.54 -16.80
CA ALA A 178 -3.38 -17.83 -17.49
C ALA A 178 -2.18 -17.99 -18.43
N ALA A 179 -1.55 -16.90 -18.84
CA ALA A 179 -0.33 -16.92 -19.67
C ALA A 179 0.94 -17.05 -18.81
N GLY A 180 0.81 -17.07 -17.48
CA GLY A 180 1.93 -17.14 -16.54
C GLY A 180 2.57 -15.79 -16.25
N ASN A 181 1.94 -14.68 -16.66
CA ASN A 181 2.42 -13.35 -16.32
C ASN A 181 1.92 -12.94 -14.94
N MET A 182 2.75 -12.23 -14.25
CA MET A 182 2.47 -11.72 -12.91
C MET A 182 2.39 -10.19 -12.91
N ALA A 183 1.59 -9.66 -12.01
CA ALA A 183 1.61 -8.24 -11.68
C ALA A 183 1.46 -8.06 -10.18
N GLY A 184 2.04 -6.97 -9.66
CA GLY A 184 1.87 -6.54 -8.28
C GLY A 184 1.46 -5.09 -8.22
N GLY A 185 0.53 -4.75 -7.35
CA GLY A 185 0.08 -3.38 -7.14
C GLY A 185 -0.15 -3.07 -5.67
N VAL A 186 -0.04 -1.79 -5.34
CA VAL A 186 -0.17 -1.24 -3.98
C VAL A 186 -0.86 0.11 -4.04
N SER A 187 -1.76 0.37 -3.08
CA SER A 187 -2.38 1.69 -2.89
C SER A 187 -2.59 2.01 -1.41
N THR A 188 -2.45 3.27 -1.03
CA THR A 188 -2.59 3.73 0.36
C THR A 188 -2.87 5.23 0.45
N SER A 189 -3.52 5.66 1.54
CA SER A 189 -3.52 7.06 1.99
C SER A 189 -2.36 7.39 2.96
N GLY A 190 -1.52 6.41 3.26
CA GLY A 190 -0.39 6.56 4.20
C GLY A 190 -0.82 6.63 5.66
N TYR A 191 -0.03 7.33 6.48
CA TYR A 191 -0.37 7.55 7.88
C TYR A 191 -1.43 8.62 8.06
N PRO A 192 -2.36 8.43 8.99
CA PRO A 192 -3.20 9.53 9.48
C PRO A 192 -2.32 10.65 10.02
N TRP A 193 -2.69 11.90 9.70
CA TRP A 193 -1.95 13.11 10.11
C TRP A 193 -0.50 13.17 9.65
N LYS A 194 -0.12 12.44 8.61
CA LYS A 194 1.22 12.53 8.02
C LYS A 194 1.59 13.97 7.67
N TYR A 195 2.88 14.29 7.63
CA TYR A 195 3.32 15.58 7.12
C TYR A 195 2.93 15.72 5.64
N PRO A 196 2.39 16.87 5.20
CA PRO A 196 2.01 17.09 3.80
C PRO A 196 3.17 16.77 2.84
N GLY A 197 2.87 15.96 1.82
CA GLY A 197 3.88 15.50 0.88
C GLY A 197 4.71 14.28 1.35
N ARG A 198 4.40 13.68 2.51
CA ARG A 198 5.04 12.43 2.91
C ARG A 198 4.54 11.30 2.02
N VAL A 199 5.45 10.65 1.35
CA VAL A 199 5.25 9.44 0.54
C VAL A 199 5.85 8.24 1.27
N GLY A 200 5.07 7.14 1.33
CA GLY A 200 5.50 5.88 1.94
C GLY A 200 6.15 4.93 0.94
N ASP A 201 6.32 3.68 1.38
CA ASP A 201 6.86 2.59 0.57
C ASP A 201 5.97 2.21 -0.62
N SER A 202 4.67 2.47 -0.55
CA SER A 202 3.69 2.08 -1.58
C SER A 202 3.98 2.66 -2.97
N ALA A 203 4.59 3.86 -3.05
CA ALA A 203 5.02 4.45 -4.32
C ALA A 203 6.44 4.02 -4.74
N LEU A 204 7.17 3.28 -3.92
CA LEU A 204 8.58 2.98 -4.14
C LEU A 204 8.77 1.51 -4.52
N ILE A 205 9.02 1.28 -5.79
CA ILE A 205 9.29 -0.06 -6.34
C ILE A 205 10.54 -0.66 -5.67
N GLY A 206 10.40 -1.89 -5.21
CA GLY A 206 11.39 -2.59 -4.40
C GLY A 206 11.13 -2.53 -2.90
N SER A 207 10.42 -1.52 -2.43
CA SER A 207 10.08 -1.32 -1.02
C SER A 207 8.68 -1.83 -0.69
N GLY A 208 7.64 -1.20 -1.22
CA GLY A 208 6.24 -1.59 -1.02
C GLY A 208 5.76 -2.68 -1.98
N ASN A 209 6.35 -2.77 -3.18
CA ASN A 209 5.95 -3.68 -4.24
C ASN A 209 7.14 -4.05 -5.12
N TYR A 210 7.24 -5.33 -5.52
CA TYR A 210 8.15 -5.78 -6.58
C TYR A 210 7.61 -7.03 -7.26
N CYS A 211 7.75 -7.11 -8.60
CA CYS A 211 7.25 -8.25 -9.38
C CYS A 211 8.23 -8.63 -10.50
N ASP A 212 8.49 -9.93 -10.65
CA ASP A 212 9.37 -10.51 -11.68
C ASP A 212 8.86 -11.92 -12.01
N ASN A 213 8.41 -12.15 -13.26
CA ASN A 213 7.87 -13.44 -13.70
C ASN A 213 8.81 -14.62 -13.44
N SER A 214 10.12 -14.39 -13.41
CA SER A 214 11.10 -15.47 -13.19
C SER A 214 11.23 -15.89 -11.73
N VAL A 215 10.72 -15.09 -10.78
CA VAL A 215 10.89 -15.30 -9.34
C VAL A 215 9.56 -15.27 -8.60
N GLY A 216 8.76 -14.24 -8.81
CA GLY A 216 7.51 -14.02 -8.10
C GLY A 216 7.14 -12.55 -7.96
N GLY A 217 6.09 -12.31 -7.19
CA GLY A 217 5.69 -10.98 -6.74
C GLY A 217 5.72 -10.92 -5.21
N ALA A 218 6.10 -9.78 -4.65
CA ALA A 218 6.03 -9.50 -3.22
C ALA A 218 5.57 -8.09 -2.94
N ALA A 219 4.92 -7.92 -1.79
CA ALA A 219 4.48 -6.63 -1.33
C ALA A 219 4.62 -6.50 0.20
N CYS A 220 4.75 -5.25 0.66
CA CYS A 220 4.97 -4.90 2.05
C CYS A 220 3.88 -3.93 2.53
N THR A 221 3.53 -4.00 3.81
CA THR A 221 2.56 -3.12 4.47
C THR A 221 3.04 -2.79 5.87
N GLY A 222 2.81 -1.55 6.31
CA GLY A 222 3.10 -1.13 7.69
C GLY A 222 4.07 0.04 7.76
N ARG A 223 5.17 -0.10 8.49
CA ARG A 223 6.16 0.96 8.66
C ARG A 223 6.93 1.24 7.37
N GLY A 224 6.39 2.15 6.54
CA GLY A 224 6.92 2.47 5.21
C GLY A 224 8.39 2.88 5.21
N GLU A 225 8.81 3.70 6.17
CA GLU A 225 10.20 4.17 6.28
C GLU A 225 11.20 3.04 6.55
N LEU A 226 10.78 1.97 7.25
CA LEU A 226 11.60 0.77 7.40
C LEU A 226 11.63 -0.04 6.10
N ALA A 227 10.46 -0.24 5.48
CA ALA A 227 10.34 -0.95 4.21
C ALA A 227 11.19 -0.28 3.10
N ILE A 228 11.23 1.06 3.07
CA ILE A 228 12.07 1.84 2.14
C ILE A 228 13.56 1.58 2.40
N ARG A 229 13.98 1.68 3.66
CA ARG A 229 15.40 1.50 4.02
C ARG A 229 15.87 0.06 3.79
N GLY A 230 14.99 -0.94 3.96
CA GLY A 230 15.27 -2.34 3.76
C GLY A 230 15.04 -2.85 2.33
N ASN A 231 14.41 -2.06 1.44
CA ASN A 231 13.92 -2.56 0.15
C ASN A 231 13.14 -3.88 0.31
N THR A 232 12.22 -3.91 1.28
CA THR A 232 11.68 -5.15 1.86
C THR A 232 11.02 -6.04 0.82
N ALA A 233 10.20 -5.49 -0.10
CA ALA A 233 9.57 -6.31 -1.15
C ALA A 233 10.62 -6.97 -2.07
N ARG A 234 11.71 -6.26 -2.40
CA ARG A 234 12.79 -6.83 -3.21
C ARG A 234 13.59 -7.89 -2.44
N SER A 235 13.80 -7.71 -1.12
CA SER A 235 14.46 -8.70 -0.26
C SER A 235 13.66 -10.01 -0.20
N VAL A 236 12.32 -9.96 -0.15
CA VAL A 236 11.47 -11.17 -0.25
C VAL A 236 11.75 -11.93 -1.55
N LEU A 237 11.81 -11.24 -2.70
CA LEU A 237 12.13 -11.90 -3.96
C LEU A 237 13.54 -12.50 -3.98
N GLN A 238 14.51 -11.90 -3.31
CA GLN A 238 15.85 -12.49 -3.19
C GLN A 238 15.81 -13.81 -2.43
N GLY A 239 15.01 -13.90 -1.35
CA GLY A 239 14.76 -15.14 -0.63
C GLY A 239 14.10 -16.21 -1.52
N LEU A 240 13.08 -15.85 -2.28
CA LEU A 240 12.42 -16.75 -3.25
C LEU A 240 13.41 -17.23 -4.31
N ALA A 241 14.23 -16.34 -4.88
CA ALA A 241 15.25 -16.69 -5.87
C ALA A 241 16.34 -17.62 -5.30
N ALA A 242 16.61 -17.54 -3.98
CA ALA A 242 17.50 -18.46 -3.27
C ALA A 242 16.85 -19.83 -2.97
N GLY A 243 15.57 -20.02 -3.36
CA GLY A 243 14.86 -21.28 -3.18
C GLY A 243 14.13 -21.42 -1.83
N HIS A 244 14.01 -20.34 -1.06
CA HIS A 244 13.24 -20.39 0.18
C HIS A 244 11.73 -20.52 -0.12
N ASP A 245 11.00 -21.17 0.77
CA ASP A 245 9.55 -21.16 0.69
C ASP A 245 8.99 -19.75 0.96
N PRO A 246 7.76 -19.45 0.49
CA PRO A 246 7.19 -18.11 0.58
C PRO A 246 7.15 -17.52 2.00
N VAL A 247 6.77 -18.30 3.00
CA VAL A 247 6.69 -17.82 4.40
C VAL A 247 8.09 -17.50 4.91
N LYS A 248 9.06 -18.40 4.68
CA LYS A 248 10.45 -18.19 5.09
C LYS A 248 11.05 -16.96 4.43
N ALA A 249 10.84 -16.77 3.13
CA ALA A 249 11.34 -15.60 2.40
C ALA A 249 10.78 -14.29 2.99
N CYS A 250 9.48 -14.24 3.34
CA CYS A 250 8.89 -13.12 4.03
C CYS A 250 9.47 -12.90 5.44
N CYS A 251 9.62 -13.97 6.24
CA CYS A 251 10.17 -13.87 7.59
C CYS A 251 11.60 -13.31 7.59
N GLU A 252 12.47 -13.79 6.71
CA GLU A 252 13.86 -13.35 6.65
C GLU A 252 13.97 -11.88 6.19
N ALA A 253 13.23 -11.48 5.17
CA ALA A 253 13.21 -10.10 4.71
C ALA A 253 12.72 -9.12 5.78
N LEU A 254 11.68 -9.51 6.54
CA LEU A 254 11.19 -8.70 7.64
C LEU A 254 12.18 -8.69 8.81
N ALA A 255 12.81 -9.79 9.15
CA ALA A 255 13.82 -9.87 10.22
C ALA A 255 15.02 -8.96 9.90
N GLU A 256 15.52 -8.97 8.65
CA GLU A 256 16.57 -8.07 8.19
C GLU A 256 16.14 -6.60 8.31
N THR A 257 14.93 -6.27 7.86
CA THR A 257 14.38 -4.93 7.94
C THR A 257 14.26 -4.44 9.37
N LEU A 258 13.78 -5.28 10.28
CA LEU A 258 13.60 -4.97 11.70
C LEU A 258 14.90 -4.87 12.50
N ALA A 259 16.00 -5.45 12.00
CA ALA A 259 17.32 -5.31 12.61
C ALA A 259 17.86 -3.87 12.50
N MET A 260 17.30 -3.06 11.61
CA MET A 260 17.68 -1.65 11.49
C MET A 260 17.15 -0.82 12.67
N PRO A 261 17.94 0.12 13.20
CA PRO A 261 17.46 1.02 14.25
C PRO A 261 16.26 1.85 13.79
N ASP A 262 15.16 1.74 14.51
CA ASP A 262 13.99 2.61 14.39
C ASP A 262 13.39 2.86 15.78
N GLN A 263 13.16 4.14 16.09
CA GLN A 263 12.53 4.53 17.34
C GLN A 263 11.01 4.31 17.33
N PHE A 264 10.41 4.11 16.14
CA PHE A 264 8.99 3.91 15.97
C PHE A 264 8.70 2.42 15.73
N ARG A 265 8.31 1.71 16.78
CA ARG A 265 7.95 0.29 16.71
C ARG A 265 6.55 0.12 16.12
N ALA A 266 6.46 0.12 14.80
CA ALA A 266 5.21 -0.12 14.10
C ALA A 266 5.18 -1.52 13.46
N PRO A 267 3.98 -2.10 13.29
CA PRO A 267 3.84 -3.38 12.60
C PRO A 267 4.41 -3.32 11.18
N LEU A 268 4.99 -4.43 10.76
CA LEU A 268 5.45 -4.64 9.39
C LEU A 268 5.01 -6.02 8.93
N GLN A 269 4.56 -6.12 7.70
CA GLN A 269 4.02 -7.34 7.10
C GLN A 269 4.52 -7.45 5.66
N ALA A 270 4.71 -8.67 5.20
CA ALA A 270 4.99 -8.97 3.81
C ALA A 270 4.12 -10.12 3.32
N LEU A 271 3.90 -10.18 2.03
CA LEU A 271 3.25 -11.30 1.33
C LEU A 271 3.92 -11.51 -0.02
N CYS A 272 3.87 -12.74 -0.52
CA CYS A 272 4.42 -13.07 -1.83
C CYS A 272 3.66 -14.21 -2.52
N LEU A 273 3.77 -14.22 -3.85
CA LEU A 273 3.24 -15.23 -4.75
C LEU A 273 4.34 -15.63 -5.73
N THR A 274 4.51 -16.93 -5.95
CA THR A 274 5.47 -17.47 -6.91
C THR A 274 4.79 -17.80 -8.26
N PRO A 275 5.55 -17.95 -9.37
CA PRO A 275 4.99 -18.26 -10.67
C PRO A 275 4.30 -19.64 -10.73
N ASP A 276 4.66 -20.58 -9.86
CA ASP A 276 4.02 -21.89 -9.71
C ASP A 276 2.79 -21.88 -8.78
N GLY A 277 2.36 -20.68 -8.32
CA GLY A 277 1.16 -20.48 -7.51
C GLY A 277 1.34 -20.70 -6.00
N ARG A 278 2.54 -21.05 -5.50
CA ARG A 278 2.80 -21.05 -4.07
C ARG A 278 2.78 -19.63 -3.55
N HIS A 279 2.29 -19.44 -2.34
CA HIS A 279 2.16 -18.13 -1.74
C HIS A 279 2.39 -18.21 -0.22
N GLY A 280 2.66 -17.06 0.38
CA GLY A 280 2.82 -16.96 1.82
C GLY A 280 2.93 -15.51 2.26
N GLY A 281 2.93 -15.32 3.56
CA GLY A 281 3.15 -14.02 4.16
C GLY A 281 3.71 -14.15 5.57
N ALA A 282 4.30 -13.08 6.07
CA ALA A 282 4.77 -12.97 7.44
C ALA A 282 4.41 -11.61 8.03
N ALA A 283 4.31 -11.53 9.35
CA ALA A 283 3.96 -10.32 10.06
C ALA A 283 4.61 -10.25 11.45
N THR A 284 4.83 -9.02 11.93
CA THR A 284 5.28 -8.77 13.31
C THR A 284 4.13 -8.80 14.33
N ARG A 285 2.88 -8.60 13.85
CA ARG A 285 1.68 -8.64 14.69
C ARG A 285 1.03 -10.01 14.59
N ALA A 286 0.77 -10.64 15.73
CA ALA A 286 0.02 -11.90 15.80
C ALA A 286 -1.41 -11.75 15.24
N GLY A 287 -1.91 -12.82 14.62
CA GLY A 287 -3.25 -12.86 14.04
C GLY A 287 -3.43 -12.05 12.75
N SER A 288 -2.32 -11.57 12.15
CA SER A 288 -2.38 -10.92 10.83
C SER A 288 -2.70 -11.94 9.74
N THR A 289 -3.53 -11.52 8.79
CA THR A 289 -4.06 -12.39 7.72
C THR A 289 -3.79 -11.85 6.32
N TYR A 290 -4.10 -12.63 5.31
CA TYR A 290 -4.13 -12.24 3.90
C TYR A 290 -5.18 -13.05 3.15
N GLY A 291 -5.74 -12.46 2.10
CA GLY A 291 -6.72 -13.09 1.24
C GLY A 291 -6.09 -13.85 0.08
N VAL A 292 -6.68 -14.98 -0.30
CA VAL A 292 -6.29 -15.78 -1.47
C VAL A 292 -7.52 -16.17 -2.26
N MET A 293 -7.44 -16.10 -3.59
CA MET A 293 -8.48 -16.59 -4.49
C MET A 293 -7.84 -17.18 -5.74
N THR A 294 -8.20 -18.41 -6.07
CA THR A 294 -7.73 -19.15 -7.25
C THR A 294 -8.84 -19.29 -8.29
N ALA A 295 -8.49 -19.70 -9.51
CA ALA A 295 -9.44 -19.84 -10.61
C ALA A 295 -10.64 -20.78 -10.30
N SER A 296 -10.45 -21.74 -9.41
CA SER A 296 -11.49 -22.70 -8.97
C SER A 296 -12.33 -22.23 -7.79
N ASP A 297 -11.91 -21.17 -7.10
CA ASP A 297 -12.60 -20.71 -5.91
C ASP A 297 -13.82 -19.86 -6.28
N HIS A 298 -14.92 -20.03 -5.54
CA HIS A 298 -16.13 -19.19 -5.66
C HIS A 298 -16.06 -17.96 -4.76
N ASP A 299 -15.25 -18.01 -3.69
CA ASP A 299 -15.03 -16.93 -2.74
C ASP A 299 -13.58 -16.93 -2.29
N PHE A 300 -13.13 -15.82 -1.72
CA PHE A 300 -11.77 -15.74 -1.18
C PHE A 300 -11.61 -16.53 0.12
N ARG A 301 -10.41 -17.01 0.34
CA ARG A 301 -10.01 -17.64 1.61
C ARG A 301 -9.11 -16.69 2.37
N ILE A 302 -9.30 -16.63 3.68
CA ILE A 302 -8.43 -15.89 4.61
C ILE A 302 -7.44 -16.87 5.22
N LEU A 303 -6.16 -16.55 5.11
CA LEU A 303 -5.06 -17.34 5.65
C LEU A 303 -4.24 -16.52 6.64
N GLU A 304 -3.71 -17.19 7.66
CA GLU A 304 -2.82 -16.56 8.63
C GLU A 304 -1.42 -16.35 8.04
N ARG A 305 -0.77 -15.29 8.48
CA ARG A 305 0.64 -15.02 8.18
C ARG A 305 1.54 -15.73 9.17
N GLY A 306 2.73 -16.13 8.73
CA GLY A 306 3.81 -16.52 9.64
C GLY A 306 4.15 -15.36 10.58
N GLN A 307 4.49 -15.68 11.82
CA GLN A 307 4.87 -14.69 12.83
C GLN A 307 6.39 -14.64 12.97
N ILE A 308 6.92 -13.42 13.19
CA ILE A 308 8.33 -13.15 13.47
C ILE A 308 8.47 -12.75 14.93
#